data_7fe1c19b3b56beecc35f8c54896589de
#
_entry.id   7fe1c19b3b56beecc35f8c54896589de
#
_cell.length_a   1.000
_cell.length_b   1.000
_cell.length_c   1.000
_cell.angle_alpha   90.00
_cell.angle_beta   90.00
_cell.angle_gamma   90.00
#
_symmetry.space_group_name_H-M   'P 1'
#
loop_
_entity.id
_entity.type
_entity.pdbx_description
1 polymer ?
#
loop_
_entity_poly.entity_id
_entity_poly.type
_entity_poly.pdbx_seq_one_letter_code
_entity_poly.pdbx_strand_id
1 'polypeptide(L)'
;MNDREEIAEHNKAAYMYDEMMKEFPLLYRQRKLPMTETCMCWGIDCGEGWYQPIHELSQNLEAINVTVGKKFGFRIEAEQVKQKYGTLRFYWAIRPVAPWWRNAISYPFRWLSKNAYSLDAKGAELVVGRFLYNMFFKIAQFLQWAGPKRKQRDIIIQSVDHLVSALVSKCDGECFNVCEDCGREIGRTYSPRYATLGWVSYLCDKCAEKTEGYYTVEDGEGNFCEYEDKAKKRLKAMRGKIFRKGKDVTAEYHKMCEERNKKHYEEEKKAEKKAKNKPNSATPRKKATKRTKKA
;
A
#
# COMPACT_ATOMS: atom_id res chain seq x y z
N MET A 1 5.36 -15.84 22.64
CA MET A 1 4.77 -14.51 22.93
C MET A 1 3.29 -14.74 23.18
N ASN A 2 2.70 -14.12 24.20
CA ASN A 2 1.28 -14.26 24.48
C ASN A 2 0.54 -13.24 23.58
N ASP A 3 -0.67 -13.52 23.13
CA ASP A 3 -1.49 -12.63 22.28
C ASP A 3 -1.53 -11.18 22.81
N ARG A 4 -1.40 -10.99 24.13
CA ARG A 4 -1.31 -9.67 24.78
C ARG A 4 -0.01 -8.93 24.53
N GLU A 5 1.10 -9.63 24.37
CA GLU A 5 2.42 -9.03 24.08
C GLU A 5 2.51 -8.62 22.62
N GLU A 6 1.94 -9.42 21.71
CA GLU A 6 1.86 -9.10 20.28
C GLU A 6 0.96 -7.88 20.03
N ILE A 7 -0.19 -7.80 20.71
CA ILE A 7 -1.09 -6.63 20.69
C ILE A 7 -0.37 -5.39 21.27
N ALA A 8 0.45 -5.54 22.31
CA ALA A 8 1.18 -4.42 22.91
C ALA A 8 2.30 -3.91 22.01
N GLU A 9 3.03 -4.78 21.32
CA GLU A 9 4.07 -4.38 20.36
C GLU A 9 3.46 -3.71 19.13
N HIS A 10 2.37 -4.26 18.56
CA HIS A 10 1.64 -3.63 17.47
C HIS A 10 1.09 -2.25 17.84
N ASN A 11 0.55 -2.12 19.05
CA ASN A 11 0.08 -0.83 19.58
C ASN A 11 1.22 0.18 19.76
N LYS A 12 2.44 -0.28 20.09
CA LYS A 12 3.61 0.59 20.24
C LYS A 12 4.03 1.20 18.90
N ALA A 13 4.16 0.39 17.85
CA ALA A 13 4.48 0.88 16.52
C ALA A 13 3.42 1.89 16.02
N ALA A 14 2.14 1.56 16.16
CA ALA A 14 1.04 2.44 15.81
C ALA A 14 1.10 3.78 16.55
N TYR A 15 1.39 3.76 17.86
CA TYR A 15 1.55 4.96 18.68
C TYR A 15 2.73 5.82 18.20
N MET A 16 3.90 5.22 17.95
CA MET A 16 5.08 5.93 17.45
C MET A 16 4.79 6.65 16.13
N TYR A 17 4.12 5.97 15.19
CA TYR A 17 3.74 6.56 13.91
C TYR A 17 2.65 7.62 14.06
N ASP A 18 1.71 7.48 14.98
CA ASP A 18 0.71 8.51 15.25
C ASP A 18 1.35 9.80 15.81
N GLU A 19 2.36 9.71 16.66
CA GLU A 19 3.13 10.88 17.14
C GLU A 19 3.90 11.52 15.98
N MET A 20 4.59 10.73 15.16
CA MET A 20 5.29 11.22 13.98
C MET A 20 4.35 11.96 13.00
N MET A 21 3.14 11.45 12.77
CA MET A 21 2.17 12.10 11.88
C MET A 21 1.67 13.46 12.42
N LYS A 22 1.71 13.68 13.73
CA LYS A 22 1.42 15.00 14.34
C LYS A 22 2.55 15.99 14.12
N GLU A 23 3.78 15.51 14.04
CA GLU A 23 4.97 16.32 13.76
C GLU A 23 4.96 16.84 12.32
N PHE A 24 4.40 16.08 11.36
CA PHE A 24 4.34 16.42 9.94
C PHE A 24 2.90 16.64 9.43
N PRO A 25 2.19 17.68 9.91
CA PRO A 25 0.74 17.83 9.73
C PRO A 25 0.32 18.17 8.29
N LEU A 26 1.17 18.73 7.45
CA LEU A 26 0.85 19.00 6.06
C LEU A 26 0.94 17.74 5.22
N LEU A 27 1.96 16.91 5.45
CA LEU A 27 2.16 15.64 4.77
C LEU A 27 1.05 14.64 5.12
N TYR A 28 0.75 14.48 6.41
CA TYR A 28 -0.23 13.51 6.92
C TYR A 28 -1.62 14.11 7.17
N ARG A 29 -1.96 15.19 6.48
CA ARG A 29 -3.25 15.86 6.62
C ARG A 29 -4.44 14.93 6.44
N GLN A 30 -4.32 13.95 5.55
CA GLN A 30 -5.38 12.99 5.24
C GLN A 30 -5.67 12.02 6.40
N ARG A 31 -4.80 11.92 7.41
CA ARG A 31 -5.02 11.10 8.61
C ARG A 31 -6.34 11.41 9.31
N LYS A 32 -6.82 12.66 9.21
CA LYS A 32 -8.06 13.14 9.84
C LYS A 32 -9.31 13.00 8.96
N LEU A 33 -9.17 12.51 7.75
CA LEU A 33 -10.29 12.29 6.83
C LEU A 33 -10.96 10.93 7.08
N PRO A 34 -12.26 10.77 6.75
CA PRO A 34 -12.95 9.50 6.91
C PRO A 34 -12.40 8.44 5.94
N MET A 35 -12.56 7.15 6.31
CA MET A 35 -12.10 5.99 5.53
C MET A 35 -12.72 5.89 4.13
N THR A 36 -13.82 6.59 3.87
CA THR A 36 -14.44 6.70 2.55
C THR A 36 -13.69 7.64 1.59
N GLU A 37 -12.74 8.43 2.11
CA GLU A 37 -12.01 9.43 1.34
C GLU A 37 -10.51 9.13 1.22
N THR A 38 -9.93 8.36 2.15
CA THR A 38 -8.50 8.08 2.18
C THR A 38 -8.17 6.76 2.87
N CYS A 39 -7.06 6.14 2.45
CA CYS A 39 -6.47 5.02 3.19
C CYS A 39 -5.58 5.48 4.35
N MET A 40 -5.20 6.76 4.41
CA MET A 40 -4.37 7.32 5.50
C MET A 40 -5.10 7.35 6.85
N CYS A 41 -6.42 7.22 6.87
CA CYS A 41 -7.20 7.11 8.11
C CYS A 41 -6.76 5.91 8.97
N TRP A 42 -6.19 4.86 8.38
CA TRP A 42 -5.66 3.69 9.07
C TRP A 42 -4.27 3.91 9.67
N GLY A 43 -3.61 5.05 9.34
CA GLY A 43 -2.25 5.34 9.77
C GLY A 43 -1.19 4.71 8.89
N ILE A 44 -0.01 4.48 9.47
CA ILE A 44 1.14 3.84 8.84
C ILE A 44 1.18 2.39 9.30
N ASP A 45 1.10 1.46 8.35
CA ASP A 45 1.09 0.02 8.57
C ASP A 45 2.47 -0.57 8.21
N CYS A 46 3.44 -0.31 9.10
CA CYS A 46 4.83 -0.76 8.98
C CYS A 46 5.36 -1.16 10.36
N GLY A 47 6.36 -2.04 10.38
CA GLY A 47 7.06 -2.41 11.61
C GLY A 47 7.83 -1.26 12.24
N GLU A 48 8.06 -1.36 13.56
CA GLU A 48 8.77 -0.34 14.35
C GLU A 48 10.19 -0.04 13.81
N GLY A 49 10.85 -1.04 13.25
CA GLY A 49 12.21 -0.91 12.75
C GLY A 49 12.35 0.01 11.54
N TRP A 50 11.26 0.31 10.84
CA TRP A 50 11.26 1.24 9.72
C TRP A 50 10.94 2.69 10.12
N TYR A 51 10.78 2.93 11.43
CA TYR A 51 10.45 4.27 11.93
C TYR A 51 11.44 5.34 11.47
N GLN A 52 12.74 5.10 11.64
CA GLN A 52 13.77 6.10 11.33
C GLN A 52 13.81 6.47 9.84
N PRO A 53 13.89 5.54 8.88
CA PRO A 53 13.82 5.88 7.46
C PRO A 53 12.55 6.64 7.06
N ILE A 54 11.38 6.21 7.59
CA ILE A 54 10.10 6.87 7.29
C ILE A 54 10.03 8.27 7.91
N HIS A 55 10.58 8.46 9.10
CA HIS A 55 10.65 9.76 9.75
C HIS A 55 11.52 10.75 8.95
N GLU A 56 12.71 10.32 8.50
CA GLU A 56 13.59 11.15 7.66
C GLU A 56 12.94 11.50 6.32
N LEU A 57 12.26 10.56 5.67
CA LEU A 57 11.46 10.82 4.47
C LEU A 57 10.39 11.87 4.76
N SER A 58 9.63 11.70 5.84
CA SER A 58 8.53 12.59 6.24
C SER A 58 9.03 14.01 6.50
N GLN A 59 10.16 14.15 7.17
CA GLN A 59 10.82 15.44 7.43
C GLN A 59 11.20 16.17 6.13
N ASN A 60 11.78 15.43 5.17
CA ASN A 60 12.14 15.98 3.87
C ASN A 60 10.92 16.44 3.08
N LEU A 61 9.85 15.65 3.05
CA LEU A 61 8.61 15.97 2.34
C LEU A 61 7.88 17.16 2.99
N GLU A 62 7.85 17.22 4.31
CA GLU A 62 7.27 18.36 5.04
C GLU A 62 8.08 19.65 4.79
N ALA A 63 9.40 19.57 4.74
CA ALA A 63 10.26 20.71 4.40
C ALA A 63 9.96 21.24 2.98
N ILE A 64 9.70 20.37 2.00
CA ILE A 64 9.25 20.78 0.67
C ILE A 64 7.89 21.47 0.76
N ASN A 65 6.96 20.97 1.56
CA ASN A 65 5.64 21.56 1.74
C ASN A 65 5.70 22.99 2.30
N VAL A 66 6.49 23.20 3.36
CA VAL A 66 6.58 24.53 4.02
C VAL A 66 7.38 25.55 3.22
N THR A 67 8.25 25.10 2.32
CA THR A 67 9.10 25.98 1.48
C THR A 67 8.50 26.14 0.09
N VAL A 68 8.74 25.18 -0.80
CA VAL A 68 8.35 25.23 -2.22
C VAL A 68 6.84 25.16 -2.37
N GLY A 69 6.19 24.25 -1.65
CA GLY A 69 4.75 24.05 -1.69
C GLY A 69 3.97 25.32 -1.32
N LYS A 70 4.34 25.96 -0.23
CA LYS A 70 3.75 27.24 0.21
C LYS A 70 3.97 28.36 -0.82
N LYS A 71 5.17 28.45 -1.42
CA LYS A 71 5.50 29.48 -2.42
C LYS A 71 4.72 29.33 -3.73
N PHE A 72 4.48 28.08 -4.18
CA PHE A 72 3.85 27.79 -5.46
C PHE A 72 2.40 27.30 -5.36
N GLY A 73 1.84 27.22 -4.16
CA GLY A 73 0.44 26.90 -3.90
C GLY A 73 0.10 25.44 -4.16
N PHE A 74 0.97 24.52 -3.74
CA PHE A 74 0.69 23.07 -3.73
C PHE A 74 1.12 22.44 -2.40
N ARG A 75 0.72 21.20 -2.20
CA ARG A 75 1.12 20.38 -1.05
C ARG A 75 1.25 18.92 -1.46
N ILE A 76 2.30 18.27 -0.98
CA ILE A 76 2.47 16.83 -1.02
C ILE A 76 1.67 16.26 0.15
N GLU A 77 0.78 15.32 -0.11
CA GLU A 77 -0.02 14.63 0.91
C GLU A 77 0.21 13.13 0.77
N ALA A 78 0.50 12.44 1.88
CA ALA A 78 0.52 10.98 1.93
C ALA A 78 -0.92 10.45 1.82
N GLU A 79 -1.13 9.46 0.96
CA GLU A 79 -2.44 8.81 0.73
C GLU A 79 -2.51 7.42 1.36
N GLN A 80 -1.39 6.71 1.42
CA GLN A 80 -1.24 5.44 2.12
C GLN A 80 0.24 5.15 2.34
N VAL A 81 0.58 4.68 3.53
CA VAL A 81 1.93 4.18 3.86
C VAL A 81 1.80 2.81 4.48
N LYS A 82 2.43 1.80 3.89
CA LYS A 82 2.34 0.43 4.36
C LYS A 82 3.51 -0.43 3.89
N GLN A 83 3.73 -1.51 4.61
CA GLN A 83 4.58 -2.60 4.17
C GLN A 83 3.80 -3.50 3.18
N LYS A 84 4.46 -3.98 2.14
CA LYS A 84 3.94 -5.03 1.27
C LYS A 84 5.08 -5.84 0.66
N TYR A 85 5.11 -7.14 0.94
CA TYR A 85 6.14 -8.07 0.46
C TYR A 85 7.58 -7.63 0.83
N GLY A 86 7.76 -7.15 2.08
CA GLY A 86 9.06 -6.69 2.56
C GLY A 86 9.55 -5.37 1.95
N THR A 87 8.69 -4.62 1.24
CA THR A 87 9.01 -3.32 0.63
C THR A 87 8.08 -2.24 1.14
N LEU A 88 8.58 -1.02 1.24
CA LEU A 88 7.81 0.16 1.61
C LEU A 88 6.91 0.57 0.44
N ARG A 89 5.64 0.74 0.70
CA ARG A 89 4.67 1.34 -0.21
C ARG A 89 4.24 2.68 0.35
N PHE A 90 4.85 3.73 -0.16
CA PHE A 90 4.51 5.11 0.15
C PHE A 90 3.78 5.73 -1.04
N TYR A 91 2.46 5.94 -0.91
CA TYR A 91 1.63 6.58 -1.92
C TYR A 91 1.40 8.03 -1.54
N TRP A 92 1.59 8.92 -2.51
CA TRP A 92 1.42 10.36 -2.32
C TRP A 92 0.67 11.01 -3.48
N ALA A 93 0.17 12.21 -3.22
CA ALA A 93 -0.37 13.08 -4.26
C ALA A 93 0.06 14.52 -4.03
N ILE A 94 0.33 15.23 -5.12
CA ILE A 94 0.56 16.68 -5.08
C ILE A 94 -0.77 17.36 -5.32
N ARG A 95 -1.26 18.06 -4.29
CA ARG A 95 -2.58 18.70 -4.32
C ARG A 95 -2.48 20.21 -4.35
N PRO A 96 -3.37 20.92 -5.08
CA PRO A 96 -3.40 22.39 -5.07
C PRO A 96 -3.79 22.93 -3.69
N VAL A 97 -3.10 23.97 -3.25
CA VAL A 97 -3.52 24.80 -2.12
C VAL A 97 -4.16 26.05 -2.68
N ALA A 98 -5.45 25.94 -3.05
CA ALA A 98 -6.19 27.04 -3.61
C ALA A 98 -6.71 27.99 -2.50
N PRO A 99 -6.79 29.31 -2.74
CA PRO A 99 -7.49 30.23 -1.85
C PRO A 99 -8.94 29.78 -1.64
N TRP A 100 -9.52 30.13 -0.49
CA TRP A 100 -10.86 29.68 -0.09
C TRP A 100 -11.95 29.93 -1.15
N TRP A 101 -11.89 31.08 -1.82
CA TRP A 101 -12.88 31.47 -2.84
C TRP A 101 -12.81 30.53 -4.07
N ARG A 102 -11.61 30.06 -4.49
CA ARG A 102 -11.47 29.06 -5.56
C ARG A 102 -12.02 27.71 -5.14
N ASN A 103 -11.81 27.34 -3.89
CA ASN A 103 -12.41 26.15 -3.33
C ASN A 103 -13.94 26.24 -3.33
N ALA A 104 -14.51 27.39 -2.98
CA ALA A 104 -15.94 27.63 -3.02
C ALA A 104 -16.51 27.50 -4.45
N ILE A 105 -15.88 28.15 -5.44
CA ILE A 105 -16.31 28.06 -6.85
C ILE A 105 -16.15 26.64 -7.41
N SER A 106 -15.10 25.92 -7.05
CA SER A 106 -14.86 24.55 -7.53
C SER A 106 -15.71 23.49 -6.82
N TYR A 107 -16.28 23.81 -5.65
CA TYR A 107 -17.05 22.88 -4.84
C TYR A 107 -18.22 22.20 -5.58
N PRO A 108 -19.12 22.91 -6.29
CA PRO A 108 -20.22 22.26 -7.00
C PRO A 108 -19.73 21.28 -8.07
N PHE A 109 -18.62 21.59 -8.76
CA PHE A 109 -18.05 20.69 -9.78
C PHE A 109 -17.43 19.45 -9.16
N ARG A 110 -16.80 19.57 -7.98
CA ARG A 110 -16.28 18.41 -7.22
C ARG A 110 -17.43 17.54 -6.72
N TRP A 111 -18.50 18.16 -6.23
CA TRP A 111 -19.69 17.44 -5.79
C TRP A 111 -20.33 16.70 -6.96
N LEU A 112 -20.51 17.36 -8.12
CA LEU A 112 -21.03 16.73 -9.33
C LEU A 112 -20.16 15.60 -9.83
N SER A 113 -18.83 15.73 -9.80
CA SER A 113 -17.93 14.65 -10.20
C SER A 113 -18.06 13.44 -9.25
N LYS A 114 -18.05 13.64 -7.94
CA LYS A 114 -18.24 12.56 -6.96
C LYS A 114 -19.57 11.82 -7.14
N ASN A 115 -20.63 12.53 -7.51
CA ASN A 115 -21.97 11.96 -7.67
C ASN A 115 -22.31 11.52 -9.10
N ALA A 116 -21.42 11.74 -10.06
CA ALA A 116 -21.64 11.36 -11.45
C ALA A 116 -21.92 9.86 -11.64
N TYR A 117 -21.23 9.01 -10.88
CA TYR A 117 -21.47 7.56 -10.89
C TYR A 117 -22.76 7.14 -10.19
N SER A 118 -23.20 7.85 -9.16
CA SER A 118 -24.46 7.55 -8.47
C SER A 118 -25.68 7.94 -9.28
N LEU A 119 -25.55 8.91 -10.19
CA LEU A 119 -26.58 9.27 -11.16
C LEU A 119 -26.73 8.19 -12.25
N ASP A 120 -25.68 7.42 -12.51
CA ASP A 120 -25.63 6.36 -13.51
C ASP A 120 -26.22 5.01 -12.99
N ALA A 121 -26.30 4.82 -11.67
CA ALA A 121 -26.83 3.61 -11.05
C ALA A 121 -28.33 3.32 -11.37
N LYS A 122 -29.02 4.23 -12.07
CA LYS A 122 -30.41 4.06 -12.54
C LYS A 122 -30.54 3.57 -13.98
N GLY A 123 -29.48 3.05 -14.60
CA GLY A 123 -29.56 2.32 -15.88
C GLY A 123 -29.26 3.13 -17.14
N ALA A 124 -28.63 4.28 -17.04
CA ALA A 124 -28.06 4.98 -18.17
C ALA A 124 -26.59 4.56 -18.34
N GLU A 125 -26.15 4.35 -19.55
CA GLU A 125 -24.87 3.72 -19.92
C GLU A 125 -23.66 4.24 -19.14
N LEU A 126 -22.81 3.31 -18.66
CA LEU A 126 -21.54 3.54 -17.93
C LEU A 126 -20.62 4.59 -18.59
N VAL A 127 -20.79 4.84 -19.89
CA VAL A 127 -20.06 5.81 -20.70
C VAL A 127 -20.42 7.25 -20.34
N VAL A 128 -21.69 7.55 -20.07
CA VAL A 128 -22.15 8.89 -19.75
C VAL A 128 -21.69 9.32 -18.35
N GLY A 129 -21.80 8.44 -17.36
CA GLY A 129 -21.33 8.72 -16.00
C GLY A 129 -19.82 8.99 -15.97
N ARG A 130 -19.02 8.19 -16.71
CA ARG A 130 -17.58 8.38 -16.83
C ARG A 130 -17.22 9.69 -17.56
N PHE A 131 -17.97 10.06 -18.61
CA PHE A 131 -17.77 11.32 -19.31
C PHE A 131 -18.07 12.52 -18.40
N LEU A 132 -19.21 12.52 -17.71
CA LEU A 132 -19.60 13.58 -16.77
C LEU A 132 -18.60 13.69 -15.61
N TYR A 133 -18.17 12.57 -15.04
CA TYR A 133 -17.13 12.56 -14.03
C TYR A 133 -15.86 13.27 -14.52
N ASN A 134 -15.33 12.85 -15.67
CA ASN A 134 -14.10 13.41 -16.22
C ASN A 134 -14.25 14.91 -16.56
N MET A 135 -15.39 15.30 -17.09
CA MET A 135 -15.68 16.70 -17.42
C MET A 135 -15.71 17.58 -16.16
N PHE A 136 -16.50 17.21 -15.18
CA PHE A 136 -16.62 17.99 -13.93
C PHE A 136 -15.33 17.97 -13.11
N PHE A 137 -14.64 16.85 -13.09
CA PHE A 137 -13.33 16.73 -12.45
C PHE A 137 -12.28 17.67 -13.08
N LYS A 138 -12.21 17.72 -14.42
CA LYS A 138 -11.28 18.61 -15.14
C LYS A 138 -11.64 20.09 -14.89
N ILE A 139 -12.92 20.46 -14.86
CA ILE A 139 -13.36 21.82 -14.56
C ILE A 139 -12.94 22.18 -13.12
N ALA A 140 -13.20 21.32 -12.16
CA ALA A 140 -12.84 21.54 -10.77
C ALA A 140 -11.30 21.69 -10.60
N GLN A 141 -10.54 20.83 -11.26
CA GLN A 141 -9.07 20.92 -11.30
C GLN A 141 -8.61 22.25 -11.92
N PHE A 142 -9.15 22.62 -13.06
CA PHE A 142 -8.80 23.88 -13.71
C PHE A 142 -9.03 25.07 -12.79
N LEU A 143 -10.20 25.15 -12.15
CA LEU A 143 -10.54 26.24 -11.22
C LEU A 143 -9.60 26.30 -10.01
N GLN A 144 -9.18 25.16 -9.50
CA GLN A 144 -8.22 25.09 -8.38
C GLN A 144 -6.81 25.50 -8.79
N TRP A 145 -6.35 25.03 -9.97
CA TRP A 145 -5.01 25.25 -10.47
C TRP A 145 -4.84 26.51 -11.33
N ALA A 146 -5.94 27.20 -11.71
CA ALA A 146 -5.84 28.41 -12.50
C ALA A 146 -5.08 29.51 -11.75
N GLY A 147 -4.29 30.32 -12.48
CA GLY A 147 -3.57 31.45 -11.91
C GLY A 147 -2.40 31.93 -12.76
N PRO A 148 -1.89 33.13 -12.49
CA PRO A 148 -0.93 33.84 -13.37
C PRO A 148 0.41 33.12 -13.53
N LYS A 149 0.84 32.27 -12.69
CA LYS A 149 2.11 31.53 -12.80
C LYS A 149 1.93 30.02 -13.08
N ARG A 150 0.84 29.66 -13.76
CA ARG A 150 0.48 28.25 -13.97
C ARG A 150 1.61 27.43 -14.63
N LYS A 151 2.13 27.89 -15.77
CA LYS A 151 3.22 27.16 -16.48
C LYS A 151 4.46 26.94 -15.61
N GLN A 152 4.90 27.97 -14.89
CA GLN A 152 6.05 27.87 -13.99
C GLN A 152 5.77 26.88 -12.84
N ARG A 153 4.57 26.92 -12.28
CA ARG A 153 4.15 25.99 -11.23
C ARG A 153 4.10 24.55 -11.74
N ASP A 154 3.57 24.31 -12.93
CA ASP A 154 3.46 22.96 -13.51
C ASP A 154 4.86 22.34 -13.71
N ILE A 155 5.86 23.10 -14.17
CA ILE A 155 7.25 22.66 -14.26
C ILE A 155 7.82 22.31 -12.88
N ILE A 156 7.59 23.16 -11.88
CA ILE A 156 8.08 22.94 -10.52
C ILE A 156 7.41 21.71 -9.90
N ILE A 157 6.11 21.51 -10.11
CA ILE A 157 5.39 20.31 -9.63
C ILE A 157 5.99 19.05 -10.24
N GLN A 158 6.27 19.04 -11.54
CA GLN A 158 6.91 17.91 -12.18
C GLN A 158 8.31 17.63 -11.59
N SER A 159 9.11 18.66 -11.38
CA SER A 159 10.43 18.52 -10.74
C SER A 159 10.33 18.01 -9.30
N VAL A 160 9.33 18.49 -8.55
CA VAL A 160 9.06 18.04 -7.18
C VAL A 160 8.59 16.57 -7.17
N ASP A 161 7.73 16.17 -8.10
CA ASP A 161 7.27 14.78 -8.20
C ASP A 161 8.43 13.81 -8.46
N HIS A 162 9.36 14.17 -9.35
CA HIS A 162 10.59 13.40 -9.55
C HIS A 162 11.47 13.34 -8.29
N LEU A 163 11.60 14.46 -7.56
CA LEU A 163 12.34 14.50 -6.30
C LEU A 163 11.69 13.63 -5.24
N VAL A 164 10.37 13.70 -5.07
CA VAL A 164 9.63 12.86 -4.13
C VAL A 164 9.79 11.38 -4.49
N SER A 165 9.69 11.04 -5.77
CA SER A 165 9.92 9.66 -6.25
C SER A 165 11.32 9.16 -5.87
N ALA A 166 12.35 9.99 -6.04
CA ALA A 166 13.72 9.63 -5.67
C ALA A 166 13.88 9.48 -4.15
N LEU A 167 13.29 10.36 -3.35
CA LEU A 167 13.32 10.27 -1.88
C LEU A 167 12.60 9.02 -1.37
N VAL A 168 11.43 8.70 -1.94
CA VAL A 168 10.68 7.48 -1.59
C VAL A 168 11.46 6.23 -1.98
N SER A 169 12.08 6.19 -3.17
CA SER A 169 12.92 5.07 -3.59
C SER A 169 14.15 4.89 -2.70
N LYS A 170 14.77 5.99 -2.26
CA LYS A 170 15.87 5.95 -1.28
C LYS A 170 15.39 5.35 0.05
N CYS A 171 14.26 5.82 0.58
CA CYS A 171 13.69 5.32 1.82
C CYS A 171 13.32 3.83 1.73
N ASP A 172 12.72 3.37 0.60
CA ASP A 172 12.44 1.95 0.37
C ASP A 172 13.72 1.11 0.40
N GLY A 173 14.81 1.61 -0.24
CA GLY A 173 16.13 0.96 -0.17
C GLY A 173 16.72 0.93 1.24
N GLU A 174 16.52 1.96 2.04
CA GLU A 174 16.92 1.98 3.46
C GLU A 174 16.10 1.00 4.29
N CYS A 175 14.77 0.98 4.13
CA CYS A 175 13.87 0.01 4.76
C CYS A 175 14.25 -1.43 4.41
N PHE A 176 14.67 -1.69 3.16
CA PHE A 176 15.10 -3.00 2.72
C PHE A 176 16.38 -3.49 3.42
N ASN A 177 17.21 -2.58 3.92
CA ASN A 177 18.48 -2.88 4.59
C ASN A 177 18.40 -2.88 6.11
N VAL A 178 17.22 -2.76 6.69
CA VAL A 178 17.01 -2.82 8.13
C VAL A 178 15.92 -3.86 8.49
N CYS A 179 16.06 -4.44 9.65
CA CYS A 179 15.06 -5.36 10.20
C CYS A 179 13.76 -4.61 10.47
N GLU A 180 12.65 -5.10 9.95
CA GLU A 180 11.34 -4.46 10.08
C GLU A 180 10.89 -4.32 11.55
N ASP A 181 11.25 -5.29 12.42
CA ASP A 181 10.85 -5.26 13.82
C ASP A 181 11.72 -4.33 14.68
N CYS A 182 13.07 -4.40 14.56
CA CYS A 182 13.96 -3.74 15.50
C CYS A 182 14.89 -2.67 14.90
N GLY A 183 14.82 -2.42 13.58
CA GLY A 183 15.64 -1.42 12.90
C GLY A 183 17.14 -1.76 12.79
N ARG A 184 17.58 -2.98 13.18
CA ARG A 184 18.98 -3.39 13.01
C ARG A 184 19.28 -3.53 11.52
N GLU A 185 20.47 -3.09 11.12
CA GLU A 185 20.97 -3.32 9.77
C GLU A 185 21.08 -4.80 9.44
N ILE A 186 20.57 -5.18 8.26
CA ILE A 186 20.52 -6.54 7.74
C ILE A 186 20.95 -6.59 6.27
N GLY A 187 21.28 -7.78 5.82
CA GLY A 187 21.78 -8.02 4.47
C GLY A 187 23.26 -7.71 4.35
N ARG A 188 23.83 -8.06 3.24
CA ARG A 188 25.25 -7.82 2.87
C ARG A 188 26.24 -8.01 4.05
N THR A 189 26.97 -6.94 4.41
CA THR A 189 28.04 -6.96 5.40
C THR A 189 27.59 -7.13 6.86
N TYR A 190 26.33 -6.82 7.18
CA TYR A 190 25.86 -6.76 8.57
C TYR A 190 25.42 -8.11 9.13
N SER A 191 24.21 -8.49 8.81
CA SER A 191 23.67 -9.79 9.21
C SER A 191 22.82 -10.39 8.08
N PRO A 192 22.67 -11.72 8.05
CA PRO A 192 21.77 -12.36 7.10
C PRO A 192 20.38 -11.78 7.20
N ARG A 193 19.72 -11.63 6.05
CA ARG A 193 18.33 -11.28 5.95
C ARG A 193 17.48 -12.53 5.96
N TYR A 194 16.46 -12.55 6.81
CA TYR A 194 15.49 -13.64 6.90
C TYR A 194 14.13 -13.12 6.44
N ALA A 195 13.52 -13.86 5.50
CA ALA A 195 12.18 -13.56 5.01
C ALA A 195 11.16 -14.46 5.70
N THR A 196 10.10 -13.89 6.24
CA THR A 196 8.95 -14.65 6.75
C THR A 196 8.13 -15.23 5.59
N LEU A 197 7.52 -16.40 5.80
CA LEU A 197 6.67 -17.05 4.82
C LEU A 197 5.20 -16.68 5.06
N GLY A 198 4.49 -16.37 3.97
CA GLY A 198 3.10 -15.89 4.03
C GLY A 198 3.06 -14.38 3.90
N TRP A 199 3.01 -13.66 5.00
CA TRP A 199 3.24 -12.21 4.99
C TRP A 199 4.73 -11.95 5.04
N VAL A 200 5.29 -11.46 3.94
CA VAL A 200 6.74 -11.29 3.81
C VAL A 200 7.22 -10.09 4.58
N SER A 201 8.04 -10.30 5.61
CA SER A 201 8.79 -9.28 6.35
C SER A 201 10.26 -9.66 6.38
N TYR A 202 11.17 -8.68 6.33
CA TYR A 202 12.60 -8.92 6.41
C TYR A 202 13.12 -8.67 7.82
N LEU A 203 13.71 -9.71 8.41
CA LEU A 203 14.11 -9.74 9.82
C LEU A 203 15.61 -10.00 9.97
N CYS A 204 16.17 -9.53 11.09
CA CYS A 204 17.48 -9.97 11.55
C CYS A 204 17.39 -11.35 12.22
N ASP A 205 18.54 -11.98 12.51
CA ASP A 205 18.63 -13.28 13.16
C ASP A 205 17.84 -13.36 14.48
N LYS A 206 17.97 -12.34 15.34
CA LYS A 206 17.30 -12.32 16.65
C LYS A 206 15.78 -12.19 16.53
N CYS A 207 15.28 -11.39 15.60
CA CYS A 207 13.84 -11.23 15.39
C CYS A 207 13.25 -12.45 14.69
N ALA A 208 13.96 -13.01 13.69
CA ALA A 208 13.53 -14.23 13.03
C ALA A 208 13.40 -15.43 13.98
N GLU A 209 14.34 -15.59 14.93
CA GLU A 209 14.27 -16.64 15.93
C GLU A 209 13.12 -16.48 16.93
N LYS A 210 12.63 -15.26 17.15
CA LYS A 210 11.50 -14.97 18.03
C LYS A 210 10.14 -15.10 17.34
N THR A 211 10.08 -14.98 16.01
CA THR A 211 8.81 -15.00 15.28
C THR A 211 8.07 -16.33 15.45
N GLU A 212 6.75 -16.26 15.61
CA GLU A 212 5.87 -17.43 15.62
C GLU A 212 5.68 -18.04 14.22
N GLY A 213 5.93 -17.23 13.18
CA GLY A 213 5.79 -17.62 11.78
C GLY A 213 6.92 -18.50 11.26
N TYR A 214 6.73 -19.03 10.07
CA TYR A 214 7.80 -19.69 9.31
C TYR A 214 8.67 -18.67 8.63
N TYR A 215 9.99 -18.92 8.55
CA TYR A 215 10.92 -18.05 7.86
C TYR A 215 12.02 -18.85 7.15
N THR A 216 12.64 -18.21 6.19
CA THR A 216 13.79 -18.74 5.43
C THR A 216 14.87 -17.68 5.30
N VAL A 217 16.06 -18.09 4.95
CA VAL A 217 17.14 -17.15 4.64
C VAL A 217 16.90 -16.57 3.25
N GLU A 218 16.88 -15.26 3.14
CA GLU A 218 16.92 -14.56 1.87
C GLU A 218 18.37 -14.38 1.44
N ASP A 219 18.77 -15.11 0.43
CA ASP A 219 20.14 -15.13 -0.08
C ASP A 219 20.30 -14.40 -1.40
N GLY A 220 19.51 -13.41 -1.68
CA GLY A 220 19.51 -12.66 -2.94
C GLY A 220 20.50 -13.20 -3.98
N GLU A 221 20.14 -13.45 -5.19
CA GLU A 221 20.93 -14.17 -6.20
C GLU A 221 22.42 -13.79 -6.21
N GLY A 222 23.24 -14.61 -5.55
CA GLY A 222 24.69 -14.68 -5.82
C GLY A 222 25.64 -13.79 -5.00
N ASN A 223 25.21 -12.92 -4.09
CA ASN A 223 26.12 -11.98 -3.42
C ASN A 223 26.57 -12.38 -2.00
N PHE A 224 26.88 -13.67 -1.79
CA PHE A 224 27.53 -14.12 -0.53
C PHE A 224 28.94 -13.57 -0.32
N CYS A 225 29.55 -12.95 -1.32
CA CYS A 225 30.91 -12.43 -1.22
C CYS A 225 31.04 -11.23 -0.27
N GLU A 226 29.92 -10.55 0.03
CA GLU A 226 29.91 -9.35 0.88
C GLU A 226 29.70 -9.66 2.37
N TYR A 227 29.38 -10.90 2.75
CA TYR A 227 29.22 -11.28 4.16
C TYR A 227 30.55 -11.70 4.79
N GLU A 228 30.69 -11.49 6.10
CA GLU A 228 31.78 -12.07 6.88
C GLU A 228 31.77 -13.60 6.80
N ASP A 229 32.95 -14.26 6.89
CA ASP A 229 33.06 -15.70 6.71
C ASP A 229 32.20 -16.53 7.66
N LYS A 230 32.00 -16.04 8.89
CA LYS A 230 31.10 -16.68 9.86
C LYS A 230 29.64 -16.64 9.41
N ALA A 231 29.21 -15.51 8.86
CA ALA A 231 27.84 -15.32 8.32
C ALA A 231 27.67 -16.19 7.06
N LYS A 232 28.65 -16.22 6.15
CA LYS A 232 28.65 -17.10 4.96
C LYS A 232 28.47 -18.58 5.32
N LYS A 233 29.18 -19.05 6.33
CA LYS A 233 29.07 -20.46 6.78
C LYS A 233 27.66 -20.76 7.32
N ARG A 234 27.11 -19.85 8.11
CA ARG A 234 25.72 -19.96 8.63
C ARG A 234 24.69 -19.94 7.50
N LEU A 235 24.80 -19.01 6.56
CA LEU A 235 23.93 -18.92 5.41
C LEU A 235 23.93 -20.20 4.56
N LYS A 236 25.10 -20.72 4.25
CA LYS A 236 25.23 -22.00 3.50
C LYS A 236 24.52 -23.15 4.21
N ALA A 237 24.62 -23.23 5.54
CA ALA A 237 23.98 -24.28 6.33
C ALA A 237 22.44 -24.15 6.40
N MET A 238 21.92 -22.92 6.26
CA MET A 238 20.48 -22.58 6.35
C MET A 238 19.79 -22.48 4.99
N ARG A 239 20.56 -22.41 3.90
CA ARG A 239 20.03 -22.20 2.54
C ARG A 239 19.02 -23.30 2.15
N GLY A 240 17.88 -22.86 1.61
CA GLY A 240 16.82 -23.77 1.16
C GLY A 240 16.04 -24.45 2.29
N LYS A 241 16.31 -24.09 3.54
CA LYS A 241 15.60 -24.60 4.70
C LYS A 241 14.56 -23.62 5.22
N ILE A 242 13.54 -24.17 5.89
CA ILE A 242 12.46 -23.44 6.51
C ILE A 242 12.59 -23.60 8.02
N PHE A 243 12.49 -22.50 8.74
CA PHE A 243 12.67 -22.44 10.19
C PHE A 243 11.40 -21.93 10.88
N ARG A 244 11.23 -22.33 12.12
CA ARG A 244 10.25 -21.78 13.06
C ARG A 244 10.84 -21.79 14.45
N LYS A 245 10.87 -20.63 15.14
CA LYS A 245 11.49 -20.48 16.47
C LYS A 245 12.93 -21.06 16.51
N GLY A 246 13.73 -20.77 15.50
CA GLY A 246 15.12 -21.23 15.41
C GLY A 246 15.31 -22.72 15.05
N LYS A 247 14.26 -23.50 14.89
CA LYS A 247 14.31 -24.92 14.55
C LYS A 247 14.07 -25.15 13.06
N ASP A 248 14.81 -26.05 12.44
CA ASP A 248 14.59 -26.53 11.09
C ASP A 248 13.29 -27.37 11.06
N VAL A 249 12.30 -26.89 10.35
CA VAL A 249 10.97 -27.51 10.20
C VAL A 249 10.62 -27.77 8.73
N THR A 250 11.62 -27.85 7.88
CA THR A 250 11.46 -27.96 6.41
C THR A 250 10.54 -29.12 6.03
N ALA A 251 10.76 -30.30 6.57
CA ALA A 251 9.97 -31.49 6.25
C ALA A 251 8.50 -31.34 6.71
N GLU A 252 8.28 -30.80 7.91
CA GLU A 252 6.95 -30.56 8.46
C GLU A 252 6.18 -29.53 7.64
N TYR A 253 6.85 -28.46 7.22
CA TYR A 253 6.25 -27.41 6.40
C TYR A 253 5.84 -27.93 5.03
N HIS A 254 6.67 -28.71 4.35
CA HIS A 254 6.34 -29.30 3.06
C HIS A 254 5.15 -30.24 3.19
N LYS A 255 5.11 -31.10 4.19
CA LYS A 255 3.98 -31.98 4.46
C LYS A 255 2.67 -31.21 4.67
N MET A 256 2.71 -30.14 5.47
CA MET A 256 1.56 -29.27 5.70
C MET A 256 1.07 -28.60 4.39
N CYS A 257 1.97 -28.16 3.52
CA CYS A 257 1.63 -27.58 2.23
C CYS A 257 0.99 -28.62 1.30
N GLU A 258 1.51 -29.84 1.26
CA GLU A 258 0.94 -30.94 0.46
C GLU A 258 -0.49 -31.29 0.92
N GLU A 259 -0.69 -31.41 2.23
CA GLU A 259 -2.02 -31.66 2.81
C GLU A 259 -3.03 -30.55 2.49
N ARG A 260 -2.59 -29.29 2.60
CA ARG A 260 -3.42 -28.13 2.25
C ARG A 260 -3.79 -28.12 0.77
N ASN A 261 -2.81 -28.36 -0.11
CA ASN A 261 -3.04 -28.38 -1.55
C ASN A 261 -3.99 -29.52 -1.96
N LYS A 262 -3.85 -30.69 -1.34
CA LYS A 262 -4.77 -31.82 -1.56
C LYS A 262 -6.18 -31.48 -1.13
N LYS A 263 -6.36 -30.86 0.03
CA LYS A 263 -7.66 -30.42 0.53
C LYS A 263 -8.32 -29.39 -0.40
N HIS A 264 -7.56 -28.38 -0.84
CA HIS A 264 -8.03 -27.37 -1.80
C HIS A 264 -8.48 -28.00 -3.11
N TYR A 265 -7.70 -28.92 -3.66
CA TYR A 265 -8.04 -29.64 -4.88
C TYR A 265 -9.33 -30.49 -4.73
N GLU A 266 -9.53 -31.12 -3.58
CA GLU A 266 -10.76 -31.86 -3.30
C GLU A 266 -11.99 -30.92 -3.18
N GLU A 267 -11.81 -29.74 -2.59
CA GLU A 267 -12.85 -28.70 -2.48
C GLU A 267 -13.23 -28.14 -3.86
N GLU A 268 -12.25 -27.85 -4.71
CA GLU A 268 -12.49 -27.41 -6.09
C GLU A 268 -13.27 -28.46 -6.89
N LYS A 269 -12.85 -29.72 -6.82
CA LYS A 269 -13.60 -30.84 -7.48
C LYS A 269 -15.03 -30.96 -6.99
N LYS A 270 -15.27 -30.77 -5.68
CA LYS A 270 -16.62 -30.76 -5.12
C LYS A 270 -17.46 -29.58 -5.62
N ALA A 271 -16.82 -28.38 -5.73
CA ALA A 271 -17.45 -27.17 -6.25
C ALA A 271 -17.83 -27.33 -7.73
N GLU A 272 -16.94 -27.88 -8.56
CA GLU A 272 -17.21 -28.16 -9.98
C GLU A 272 -18.37 -29.17 -10.17
N LYS A 273 -18.40 -30.25 -9.37
CA LYS A 273 -19.49 -31.22 -9.40
C LYS A 273 -20.85 -30.59 -9.03
N LYS A 274 -20.84 -29.69 -8.00
CA LYS A 274 -22.04 -28.94 -7.62
C LYS A 274 -22.49 -27.96 -8.70
N ALA A 275 -21.56 -27.31 -9.40
CA ALA A 275 -21.86 -26.41 -10.51
C ALA A 275 -22.48 -27.15 -11.73
N LYS A 276 -21.93 -28.31 -12.06
CA LYS A 276 -22.45 -29.16 -13.15
C LYS A 276 -23.85 -29.74 -12.85
N ASN A 277 -24.18 -29.94 -11.58
CA ASN A 277 -25.49 -30.51 -11.14
C ASN A 277 -26.55 -29.43 -10.83
N LYS A 278 -26.27 -28.13 -11.02
CA LYS A 278 -27.29 -27.07 -10.94
C LYS A 278 -28.21 -27.22 -12.17
N PRO A 279 -29.54 -27.44 -12.02
CA PRO A 279 -30.46 -27.46 -13.14
C PRO A 279 -30.42 -26.07 -13.83
N ASN A 280 -30.30 -26.08 -15.16
CA ASN A 280 -30.43 -24.89 -15.98
C ASN A 280 -31.75 -24.21 -15.65
N SER A 281 -31.72 -23.15 -14.84
CA SER A 281 -32.89 -22.29 -14.66
C SER A 281 -33.17 -21.61 -15.99
N ALA A 282 -34.23 -22.09 -16.64
CA ALA A 282 -34.68 -21.66 -17.94
C ALA A 282 -34.74 -20.12 -18.00
N THR A 283 -34.08 -19.57 -18.99
CA THR A 283 -34.22 -18.18 -19.43
C THR A 283 -35.71 -17.85 -19.60
N PRO A 284 -36.24 -16.77 -18.99
CA PRO A 284 -37.64 -16.41 -19.22
C PRO A 284 -37.86 -16.09 -20.70
N ARG A 285 -38.67 -16.87 -21.39
CA ARG A 285 -39.14 -16.60 -22.75
C ARG A 285 -39.75 -15.18 -22.76
N LYS A 286 -39.17 -14.26 -23.51
CA LYS A 286 -39.77 -12.98 -23.86
C LYS A 286 -41.11 -13.26 -24.56
N LYS A 287 -42.22 -12.88 -23.93
CA LYS A 287 -43.56 -12.88 -24.55
C LYS A 287 -43.52 -11.88 -25.70
N ALA A 288 -43.68 -12.40 -26.90
CA ALA A 288 -43.88 -11.60 -28.10
C ALA A 288 -45.25 -10.86 -27.98
N THR A 289 -45.19 -9.55 -27.86
CA THR A 289 -46.35 -8.68 -27.95
C THR A 289 -46.85 -8.67 -29.40
N LYS A 290 -48.02 -9.28 -29.62
CA LYS A 290 -48.78 -9.17 -30.89
C LYS A 290 -49.15 -7.73 -31.11
N ARG A 291 -48.57 -7.12 -32.16
CA ARG A 291 -49.03 -5.83 -32.72
C ARG A 291 -50.36 -6.09 -33.44
N THR A 292 -51.47 -5.69 -32.86
CA THR A 292 -52.75 -5.57 -33.58
C THR A 292 -52.68 -4.33 -34.49
N LYS A 293 -52.70 -4.57 -35.80
CA LYS A 293 -53.05 -3.52 -36.80
C LYS A 293 -54.54 -3.26 -36.65
N LYS A 294 -54.92 -2.00 -36.45
CA LYS A 294 -56.26 -1.47 -36.78
C LYS A 294 -56.13 -0.55 -37.97
N ALA A 295 -57.08 -0.79 -38.86
CA ALA A 295 -57.32 -0.03 -40.09
C ALA A 295 -57.66 1.43 -39.83
#